data_75a7b0b945adccd474786d5b9084ce98
#
_entry.id   75a7b0b945adccd474786d5b9084ce98
#
_cell.length_a   1.000
_cell.length_b   1.000
_cell.length_c   1.000
_cell.angle_alpha   90.00
_cell.angle_beta   90.00
_cell.angle_gamma   90.00
#
_symmetry.space_group_name_H-M   'P 1'
#
loop_
_entity.id
_entity.type
_entity.pdbx_description
1 polymer ?
#
loop_
_entity_poly.entity_id
_entity_poly.type
_entity_poly.pdbx_seq_one_letter_code
_entity_poly.pdbx_strand_id
1 'polypeptide(L)'
;MRIEHPRADKESILQFILAITCDWPNSPEQGGLFEIRCLGEDPAPKSQTFTLNETDEAADFAIRMNAKQLNVYMTINPIRVDAKIKAGKGAKDKDILRAHYSFADADNEQGIMGLDKLRNKIEPDLIITTGSIPNKRRHNYYRFNEPCTDLKL
;
A
#
# COMPACT_ATOMS: atom_id res chain seq x y z
N MET A 1 -1.27 0.96 -30.81
CA MET A 1 -0.42 0.08 -29.98
C MET A 1 -1.18 -0.13 -28.67
N ARG A 2 -1.70 -1.35 -28.39
CA ARG A 2 -2.32 -1.64 -27.09
C ARG A 2 -1.20 -1.68 -26.04
N ILE A 3 -1.20 -0.77 -25.10
CA ILE A 3 -0.34 -0.87 -23.92
C ILE A 3 -0.92 -2.03 -23.12
N GLU A 4 -0.22 -3.17 -23.05
CA GLU A 4 -0.65 -4.27 -22.18
C GLU A 4 -0.52 -3.80 -20.74
N HIS A 5 -1.61 -3.91 -20.00
CA HIS A 5 -1.60 -3.66 -18.57
C HIS A 5 -0.67 -4.70 -17.91
N PRO A 6 0.31 -4.31 -17.09
CA PRO A 6 1.21 -5.26 -16.46
C PRO A 6 0.41 -6.26 -15.62
N ARG A 7 0.70 -7.56 -15.80
CA ARG A 7 0.08 -8.61 -15.01
C ARG A 7 0.70 -8.63 -13.62
N ALA A 8 -0.15 -8.62 -12.62
CA ALA A 8 0.29 -8.77 -11.24
C ALA A 8 0.83 -10.19 -11.00
N ASP A 9 1.98 -10.27 -10.35
CA ASP A 9 2.63 -11.50 -9.91
C ASP A 9 2.34 -11.74 -8.43
N LYS A 10 1.83 -12.94 -8.10
CA LYS A 10 1.42 -13.30 -6.73
C LYS A 10 2.59 -13.24 -5.75
N GLU A 11 3.75 -13.75 -6.17
CA GLU A 11 4.93 -13.79 -5.30
C GLU A 11 5.40 -12.38 -4.93
N SER A 12 5.46 -11.48 -5.92
CA SER A 12 5.82 -10.07 -5.68
C SER A 12 4.81 -9.37 -4.76
N ILE A 13 3.52 -9.68 -4.90
CA ILE A 13 2.48 -9.11 -4.00
C ILE A 13 2.68 -9.62 -2.58
N LEU A 14 2.89 -10.92 -2.38
CA LEU A 14 3.13 -11.50 -1.06
C LEU A 14 4.39 -10.94 -0.43
N GLN A 15 5.49 -10.81 -1.18
CA GLN A 15 6.73 -10.18 -0.72
C GLN A 15 6.49 -8.75 -0.27
N PHE A 16 5.71 -7.97 -1.02
CA PHE A 16 5.36 -6.60 -0.62
C PHE A 16 4.52 -6.56 0.66
N ILE A 17 3.47 -7.38 0.76
CA ILE A 17 2.64 -7.47 1.97
C ILE A 17 3.52 -7.81 3.17
N LEU A 18 4.36 -8.84 3.06
CA LEU A 18 5.26 -9.27 4.14
C LEU A 18 6.27 -8.19 4.52
N ALA A 19 6.85 -7.49 3.55
CA ALA A 19 7.80 -6.41 3.82
C ALA A 19 7.17 -5.25 4.60
N ILE A 20 5.90 -4.91 4.30
CA ILE A 20 5.18 -3.84 5.00
C ILE A 20 4.71 -4.29 6.39
N THR A 21 4.32 -5.56 6.55
CA THR A 21 3.66 -6.04 7.77
C THR A 21 4.60 -6.79 8.72
N CYS A 22 5.88 -6.94 8.39
CA CYS A 22 6.83 -7.78 9.14
C CYS A 22 6.96 -7.42 10.63
N ASP A 23 6.75 -6.17 10.99
CA ASP A 23 6.82 -5.69 12.39
C ASP A 23 5.44 -5.52 13.04
N TRP A 24 4.37 -5.89 12.36
CA TRP A 24 3.06 -5.80 12.95
C TRP A 24 2.83 -6.99 13.88
N PRO A 25 2.30 -6.77 15.09
CA PRO A 25 1.96 -7.87 15.98
C PRO A 25 0.95 -8.84 15.33
N ASN A 26 1.16 -10.14 15.55
CA ASN A 26 0.34 -11.20 14.94
C ASN A 26 -1.08 -11.32 15.50
N SER A 27 -1.49 -10.49 16.45
CA SER A 27 -2.86 -10.49 16.94
C SER A 27 -3.67 -9.37 16.25
N PRO A 28 -4.92 -9.62 15.83
CA PRO A 28 -5.76 -8.61 15.22
C PRO A 28 -5.92 -7.34 16.10
N GLU A 29 -6.03 -7.52 17.41
CA GLU A 29 -6.21 -6.40 18.36
C GLU A 29 -4.99 -5.49 18.42
N GLN A 30 -3.79 -6.05 18.24
CA GLN A 30 -2.52 -5.32 18.31
C GLN A 30 -1.97 -5.01 16.92
N GLY A 31 -2.07 -5.96 15.98
CA GLY A 31 -1.55 -5.83 14.62
C GLY A 31 -2.44 -5.01 13.68
N GLY A 32 -3.74 -5.02 13.96
CA GLY A 32 -4.72 -4.37 13.07
C GLY A 32 -5.02 -5.17 11.82
N LEU A 33 -5.62 -4.48 10.85
CA LEU A 33 -5.95 -4.99 9.52
C LEU A 33 -5.18 -4.22 8.47
N PHE A 34 -5.01 -4.79 7.28
CA PHE A 34 -4.62 -4.02 6.10
C PHE A 34 -5.73 -4.03 5.05
N GLU A 35 -5.72 -3.05 4.17
CA GLU A 35 -6.70 -2.91 3.10
C GLU A 35 -6.02 -3.03 1.75
N ILE A 36 -6.61 -3.83 0.87
CA ILE A 36 -6.37 -3.74 -0.57
C ILE A 36 -7.44 -2.85 -1.17
N ARG A 37 -7.02 -1.71 -1.72
CA ARG A 37 -7.86 -0.70 -2.35
C ARG A 37 -7.67 -0.70 -3.85
N CYS A 38 -8.75 -0.76 -4.60
CA CYS A 38 -8.71 -0.81 -6.06
C CYS A 38 -9.41 0.42 -6.63
N LEU A 39 -8.71 1.15 -7.49
CA LEU A 39 -9.20 2.35 -8.15
C LEU A 39 -9.22 2.14 -9.65
N GLY A 40 -10.24 2.68 -10.32
CA GLY A 40 -10.41 2.62 -11.76
C GLY A 40 -11.58 3.47 -12.23
N GLU A 41 -11.97 3.33 -13.49
CA GLU A 41 -13.07 4.11 -14.09
C GLU A 41 -14.45 3.67 -13.57
N ASP A 42 -14.57 2.49 -12.95
CA ASP A 42 -15.79 2.03 -12.30
C ASP A 42 -16.09 2.94 -11.08
N PRO A 43 -17.27 3.55 -10.97
CA PRO A 43 -17.61 4.55 -9.95
C PRO A 43 -17.57 4.03 -8.51
N ALA A 44 -17.48 2.73 -8.28
CA ALA A 44 -17.39 2.14 -6.96
C ALA A 44 -15.96 1.64 -6.66
N PRO A 45 -15.16 2.34 -5.84
CA PRO A 45 -13.89 1.80 -5.38
C PRO A 45 -14.14 0.46 -4.68
N LYS A 46 -13.43 -0.57 -5.11
CA LYS A 46 -13.50 -1.90 -4.50
C LYS A 46 -12.39 -1.99 -3.47
N SER A 47 -12.77 -2.02 -2.20
CA SER A 47 -11.83 -2.17 -1.09
C SER A 47 -12.23 -3.37 -0.24
N GLN A 48 -11.23 -4.10 0.20
CA GLN A 48 -11.40 -5.20 1.15
C GLN A 48 -10.28 -5.17 2.18
N THR A 49 -10.64 -5.37 3.44
CA THR A 49 -9.70 -5.49 4.55
C THR A 49 -9.39 -6.95 4.83
N PHE A 50 -8.16 -7.19 5.30
CA PHE A 50 -7.62 -8.51 5.58
C PHE A 50 -6.85 -8.48 6.89
N THR A 51 -6.82 -9.60 7.59
CA THR A 51 -5.90 -9.87 8.71
C THR A 51 -4.55 -10.33 8.19
N LEU A 52 -3.53 -10.39 9.05
CA LEU A 52 -2.21 -10.90 8.68
C LEU A 52 -2.21 -12.41 8.33
N ASN A 53 -3.23 -13.14 8.73
CA ASN A 53 -3.40 -14.56 8.38
C ASN A 53 -4.05 -14.77 7.01
N GLU A 54 -4.55 -13.71 6.37
CA GLU A 54 -5.27 -13.73 5.09
C GLU A 54 -4.44 -13.14 3.95
N THR A 55 -3.11 -13.22 4.03
CA THR A 55 -2.21 -12.63 3.02
C THR A 55 -2.35 -13.28 1.64
N ASP A 56 -2.59 -14.59 1.58
CA ASP A 56 -2.83 -15.31 0.34
C ASP A 56 -4.14 -14.87 -0.33
N GLU A 57 -5.21 -14.75 0.44
CA GLU A 57 -6.52 -14.27 -0.01
C GLU A 57 -6.44 -12.82 -0.50
N ALA A 58 -5.65 -11.99 0.20
CA ALA A 58 -5.40 -10.60 -0.20
C ALA A 58 -4.64 -10.53 -1.53
N ALA A 59 -3.62 -11.38 -1.72
CA ALA A 59 -2.88 -11.45 -2.97
C ALA A 59 -3.78 -11.92 -4.12
N ASP A 60 -4.62 -12.94 -3.91
CA ASP A 60 -5.57 -13.42 -4.90
C ASP A 60 -6.64 -12.36 -5.23
N PHE A 61 -7.09 -11.59 -4.25
CA PHE A 61 -7.98 -10.46 -4.46
C PHE A 61 -7.30 -9.39 -5.33
N ALA A 62 -6.06 -9.02 -5.02
CA ALA A 62 -5.29 -8.04 -5.77
C ALA A 62 -5.12 -8.46 -7.24
N ILE A 63 -4.77 -9.73 -7.50
CA ILE A 63 -4.65 -10.29 -8.86
C ILE A 63 -5.96 -10.19 -9.61
N ARG A 64 -7.08 -10.62 -9.00
CA ARG A 64 -8.41 -10.55 -9.63
C ARG A 64 -8.81 -9.12 -9.98
N MET A 65 -8.45 -8.15 -9.15
CA MET A 65 -8.77 -6.74 -9.42
C MET A 65 -7.86 -6.16 -10.50
N ASN A 66 -6.56 -6.49 -10.47
CA ASN A 66 -5.62 -6.08 -11.51
C ASN A 66 -6.01 -6.66 -12.89
N ALA A 67 -6.49 -7.92 -12.94
CA ALA A 67 -6.99 -8.53 -14.18
C ALA A 67 -8.22 -7.78 -14.76
N LYS A 68 -8.94 -7.01 -13.95
CA LYS A 68 -10.03 -6.10 -14.37
C LYS A 68 -9.51 -4.69 -14.74
N GLN A 69 -8.20 -4.54 -14.88
CA GLN A 69 -7.53 -3.26 -15.21
C GLN A 69 -7.71 -2.18 -14.14
N LEU A 70 -7.95 -2.57 -12.89
CA LEU A 70 -7.96 -1.64 -11.77
C LEU A 70 -6.55 -1.43 -11.23
N ASN A 71 -6.24 -0.21 -10.82
CA ASN A 71 -5.05 0.08 -10.04
C ASN A 71 -5.24 -0.44 -8.61
N VAL A 72 -4.29 -1.23 -8.14
CA VAL A 72 -4.35 -1.89 -6.84
C VAL A 72 -3.35 -1.25 -5.90
N TYR A 73 -3.82 -0.87 -4.72
CA TYR A 73 -3.04 -0.24 -3.66
C TYR A 73 -3.23 -1.02 -2.36
N MET A 74 -2.27 -0.90 -1.46
CA MET A 74 -2.35 -1.44 -0.10
C MET A 74 -2.14 -0.31 0.92
N THR A 75 -2.87 -0.35 2.03
CA THR A 75 -2.55 0.51 3.16
C THR A 75 -1.23 0.06 3.80
N ILE A 76 -0.33 1.01 4.02
CA ILE A 76 1.01 0.74 4.60
C ILE A 76 1.04 0.84 6.13
N ASN A 77 -0.06 1.26 6.72
CA ASN A 77 -0.23 1.37 8.16
C ASN A 77 -1.49 0.60 8.58
N PRO A 78 -1.46 -0.08 9.73
CA PRO A 78 -2.56 -0.94 10.15
C PRO A 78 -3.83 -0.15 10.44
N ILE A 79 -4.96 -0.72 10.04
CA ILE A 79 -6.30 -0.23 10.31
C ILE A 79 -6.79 -0.84 11.61
N ARG A 80 -7.51 -0.09 12.41
CA ARG A 80 -8.15 -0.55 13.64
C ARG A 80 -9.20 -1.61 13.34
N VAL A 81 -9.23 -2.69 14.13
CA VAL A 81 -10.21 -3.77 13.95
C VAL A 81 -11.65 -3.33 14.24
N ASP A 82 -11.83 -2.29 15.06
CA ASP A 82 -13.13 -1.69 15.37
C ASP A 82 -13.54 -0.57 14.38
N ALA A 83 -12.76 -0.33 13.33
CA ALA A 83 -13.06 0.67 12.32
C ALA A 83 -14.36 0.33 11.57
N LYS A 84 -15.29 1.27 11.54
CA LYS A 84 -16.58 1.10 10.86
C LYS A 84 -16.47 1.53 9.39
N ILE A 85 -15.79 0.73 8.59
CA ILE A 85 -15.62 0.96 7.16
C ILE A 85 -16.85 0.45 6.43
N LYS A 86 -17.52 1.34 5.68
CA LYS A 86 -18.69 0.97 4.87
C LYS A 86 -18.22 0.09 3.69
N ALA A 87 -19.02 -0.92 3.35
CA ALA A 87 -18.75 -1.79 2.22
C ALA A 87 -18.42 -0.99 0.93
N GLY A 88 -17.34 -1.35 0.25
CA GLY A 88 -16.85 -0.69 -0.95
C GLY A 88 -16.20 0.69 -0.73
N LYS A 89 -16.13 1.17 0.52
CA LYS A 89 -15.37 2.40 0.87
C LYS A 89 -14.03 2.01 1.48
N GLY A 90 -13.01 2.84 1.23
CA GLY A 90 -11.70 2.67 1.85
C GLY A 90 -11.64 3.20 3.27
N ALA A 91 -10.68 2.70 4.05
CA ALA A 91 -10.30 3.25 5.34
C ALA A 91 -9.89 4.71 5.21
N LYS A 92 -10.10 5.48 6.26
CA LYS A 92 -9.71 6.90 6.37
C LYS A 92 -8.60 7.03 7.42
N ASP A 93 -7.98 8.18 7.49
CA ASP A 93 -6.90 8.47 8.43
C ASP A 93 -7.29 8.17 9.88
N LYS A 94 -8.51 8.51 10.29
CA LYS A 94 -9.05 8.19 11.62
C LYS A 94 -9.19 6.70 11.92
N ASP A 95 -9.19 5.86 10.89
CA ASP A 95 -9.31 4.40 11.01
C ASP A 95 -7.93 3.75 11.18
N ILE A 96 -6.83 4.51 11.03
CA ILE A 96 -5.48 4.02 11.23
C ILE A 96 -5.20 3.81 12.72
N LEU A 97 -4.64 2.65 13.05
CA LEU A 97 -4.31 2.28 14.43
C LEU A 97 -3.05 3.00 14.92
N ARG A 98 -2.02 3.00 14.08
CA ARG A 98 -0.72 3.65 14.31
C ARG A 98 0.03 3.76 12.99
N ALA A 99 1.04 4.63 12.92
CA ALA A 99 1.89 4.72 11.75
C ALA A 99 3.22 3.97 11.96
N HIS A 100 3.47 2.96 11.13
CA HIS A 100 4.75 2.26 11.03
C HIS A 100 5.61 2.85 9.92
N TYR A 101 4.98 3.37 8.87
CA TYR A 101 5.63 3.90 7.69
C TYR A 101 5.09 5.28 7.32
N SER A 102 5.98 6.09 6.76
CA SER A 102 5.64 7.16 5.83
C SER A 102 6.08 6.77 4.42
N PHE A 103 5.54 7.44 3.40
CA PHE A 103 5.99 7.25 2.04
C PHE A 103 6.05 8.55 1.26
N ALA A 104 6.88 8.56 0.23
CA ALA A 104 6.94 9.64 -0.73
C ALA A 104 6.72 9.07 -2.13
N ASP A 105 5.80 9.69 -2.87
CA ASP A 105 5.39 9.31 -4.21
C ASP A 105 5.99 10.26 -5.25
N ALA A 106 6.48 9.70 -6.35
CA ALA A 106 7.01 10.47 -7.48
C ALA A 106 6.45 9.95 -8.80
N ASP A 107 5.61 10.75 -9.43
CA ASP A 107 4.92 10.44 -10.69
C ASP A 107 5.60 11.03 -11.94
N ASN A 108 6.67 11.79 -11.77
CA ASN A 108 7.38 12.46 -12.85
C ASN A 108 8.89 12.57 -12.56
N GLU A 109 9.65 13.00 -13.58
CA GLU A 109 11.10 13.11 -13.48
C GLU A 109 11.56 14.03 -12.36
N GLN A 110 10.88 15.16 -12.16
CA GLN A 110 11.23 16.13 -11.11
C GLN A 110 11.02 15.52 -9.70
N GLY A 111 9.93 14.77 -9.51
CA GLY A 111 9.68 14.00 -8.29
C GLY A 111 10.75 12.94 -8.05
N ILE A 112 11.13 12.18 -9.09
CA ILE A 112 12.22 11.19 -8.99
C ILE A 112 13.54 11.85 -8.58
N MET A 113 13.91 12.98 -9.19
CA MET A 113 15.10 13.73 -8.79
C MET A 113 15.01 14.21 -7.32
N GLY A 114 13.82 14.58 -6.86
CA GLY A 114 13.57 14.94 -5.45
C GLY A 114 13.82 13.75 -4.51
N LEU A 115 13.27 12.56 -4.86
CA LEU A 115 13.49 11.33 -4.10
C LEU A 115 14.96 10.90 -4.08
N ASP A 116 15.69 11.07 -5.19
CA ASP A 116 17.12 10.75 -5.26
C ASP A 116 17.96 11.71 -4.38
N LYS A 117 17.59 12.98 -4.32
CA LYS A 117 18.20 13.94 -3.37
C LYS A 117 17.88 13.59 -1.91
N LEU A 118 16.63 13.17 -1.62
CA LEU A 118 16.24 12.76 -0.28
C LEU A 118 17.00 11.53 0.17
N ARG A 119 17.24 10.58 -0.73
CA ARG A 119 18.00 9.35 -0.48
C ARG A 119 19.41 9.62 0.02
N ASN A 120 20.05 10.72 -0.39
CA ASN A 120 21.37 11.13 0.14
C ASN A 120 21.32 11.52 1.63
N LYS A 121 20.14 11.72 2.21
CA LYS A 121 19.93 12.09 3.62
C LYS A 121 19.29 10.97 4.42
N ILE A 122 18.34 10.27 3.82
CA ILE A 122 17.56 9.18 4.45
C ILE A 122 17.38 8.08 3.41
N GLU A 123 17.97 6.90 3.68
CA GLU A 123 17.79 5.72 2.83
C GLU A 123 16.36 5.17 3.06
N PRO A 124 15.57 4.93 2.01
CA PRO A 124 14.28 4.27 2.15
C PRO A 124 14.43 2.80 2.48
N ASP A 125 13.56 2.26 3.33
CA ASP A 125 13.54 0.84 3.67
C ASP A 125 13.02 -0.02 2.52
N LEU A 126 12.12 0.55 1.68
CA LEU A 126 11.56 -0.13 0.52
C LEU A 126 11.34 0.85 -0.63
N ILE A 127 11.65 0.40 -1.83
CA ILE A 127 11.42 1.16 -3.07
C ILE A 127 10.56 0.31 -4.00
N ILE A 128 9.43 0.86 -4.44
CA ILE A 128 8.54 0.23 -5.41
C ILE A 128 8.48 1.08 -6.68
N THR A 129 8.83 0.47 -7.82
CA THR A 129 8.61 1.08 -9.13
C THR A 129 7.15 0.85 -9.54
N THR A 130 6.37 1.94 -9.62
CA THR A 130 4.94 1.88 -9.94
C THR A 130 4.66 2.07 -11.43
N GLY A 131 5.67 2.42 -12.21
CA GLY A 131 5.59 2.54 -13.65
C GLY A 131 6.87 3.10 -14.26
N SER A 132 7.03 2.90 -15.59
CA SER A 132 8.19 3.35 -16.34
C SER A 132 7.84 4.16 -17.60
N ILE A 133 6.58 4.18 -18.01
CA ILE A 133 6.09 4.84 -19.23
C ILE A 133 4.93 5.78 -18.85
N PRO A 134 4.88 7.02 -19.36
CA PRO A 134 5.92 7.71 -20.14
C PRO A 134 7.17 8.06 -19.33
N ASN A 135 7.07 8.18 -18.00
CA ASN A 135 8.15 8.49 -17.08
C ASN A 135 8.25 7.42 -16.01
N LYS A 136 9.43 7.25 -15.44
CA LYS A 136 9.62 6.42 -14.26
C LYS A 136 8.81 6.99 -13.09
N ARG A 137 8.07 6.13 -12.41
CA ARG A 137 7.27 6.46 -11.22
C ARG A 137 7.68 5.53 -10.09
N ARG A 138 7.70 6.05 -8.87
CA ARG A 138 8.25 5.30 -7.75
C ARG A 138 7.69 5.79 -6.42
N HIS A 139 7.43 4.83 -5.51
CA HIS A 139 7.19 5.08 -4.10
C HIS A 139 8.42 4.68 -3.30
N ASN A 140 8.88 5.57 -2.42
CA ASN A 140 9.88 5.28 -1.40
C ASN A 140 9.16 5.20 -0.05
N TYR A 141 9.37 4.11 0.67
CA TYR A 141 8.80 3.88 1.99
C TYR A 141 9.88 4.02 3.06
N TYR A 142 9.54 4.70 4.14
CA TYR A 142 10.43 4.99 5.26
C TYR A 142 9.78 4.47 6.53
N ARG A 143 10.41 3.51 7.18
CA ARG A 143 9.92 2.92 8.43
C ARG A 143 10.31 3.80 9.61
N PHE A 144 9.40 3.99 10.55
CA PHE A 144 9.70 4.63 11.81
C PHE A 144 10.42 3.65 12.73
N ASN A 145 11.40 4.12 13.51
CA ASN A 145 12.09 3.32 14.52
C ASN A 145 11.11 2.77 15.58
N GLU A 146 10.10 3.57 15.91
CA GLU A 146 8.99 3.19 16.77
C GLU A 146 7.67 3.62 16.12
N PRO A 147 6.62 2.79 16.18
CA PRO A 147 5.32 3.16 15.63
C PRO A 147 4.76 4.41 16.29
N CYS A 148 4.32 5.38 15.47
CA CYS A 148 3.69 6.59 15.96
C CYS A 148 2.21 6.35 16.25
N THR A 149 1.77 6.59 17.48
CA THR A 149 0.36 6.47 17.92
C THR A 149 -0.34 7.82 18.05
N ASP A 150 0.40 8.93 18.14
CA ASP A 150 -0.15 10.28 18.19
C ASP A 150 -0.35 10.83 16.77
N LEU A 151 -1.37 10.30 16.11
CA LEU A 151 -1.76 10.70 14.76
C LEU A 151 -2.66 11.95 14.85
N LYS A 152 -2.09 13.09 15.24
CA LYS A 152 -2.76 14.40 15.11
C LYS A 152 -2.72 14.82 13.64
N LEU A 153 -3.84 14.63 12.99
CA LEU A 153 -4.08 15.04 11.61
C LEU A 153 -4.81 16.37 11.60
#